data_e4cb124c95c8af6b7edbd24d43929f9e
#
_entry.id   e4cb124c95c8af6b7edbd24d43929f9e
#
_cell.length_a   1.000
_cell.length_b   1.000
_cell.length_c   1.000
_cell.angle_alpha   90.00
_cell.angle_beta   90.00
_cell.angle_gamma   90.00
#
_symmetry.space_group_name_H-M   'P 1'
#
loop_
_entity.id
_entity.type
_entity.pdbx_description
1 polymer ?
#
loop_
_entity_poly.entity_id
_entity_poly.type
_entity_poly.pdbx_seq_one_letter_code
_entity_poly.pdbx_strand_id
1 'polypeptide(L)'
;MLKNSEFVSKLRNSGLRPTKQRLKICEVLFNRDKTFHFTINDLAKNISENFNEKISLATIYNTIHAFKDKGYLKEITISSDKSYFDTNITKHHHFYDEDTNLLIDCNDNEIGKVNIKNNITGKKISSVEVLVRVASDTQNQN
;
A
#
# COMPACT_ATOMS: atom_id res chain seq x y z
N MET A 1 -18.58 5.19 6.64
CA MET A 1 -17.85 4.11 7.35
C MET A 1 -18.29 2.75 6.83
N LEU A 2 -17.35 1.87 6.56
CA LEU A 2 -17.66 0.51 6.12
C LEU A 2 -18.23 -0.31 7.28
N LYS A 3 -19.25 -1.09 6.99
CA LYS A 3 -19.90 -1.96 7.98
C LYS A 3 -19.10 -3.27 8.12
N ASN A 4 -19.25 -3.91 9.26
CA ASN A 4 -18.60 -5.19 9.54
C ASN A 4 -18.90 -6.26 8.47
N SER A 5 -20.11 -6.26 7.92
CA SER A 5 -20.50 -7.16 6.81
C SER A 5 -19.66 -6.96 5.56
N GLU A 6 -19.20 -5.74 5.28
CA GLU A 6 -18.33 -5.43 4.14
C GLU A 6 -16.91 -5.99 4.36
N PHE A 7 -16.42 -5.94 5.60
CA PHE A 7 -15.12 -6.55 5.96
C PHE A 7 -15.18 -8.07 5.84
N VAL A 8 -16.27 -8.69 6.31
CA VAL A 8 -16.50 -10.13 6.18
C VAL A 8 -16.46 -10.52 4.70
N SER A 9 -17.15 -9.78 3.83
CA SER A 9 -17.16 -10.04 2.39
C SER A 9 -15.77 -9.90 1.77
N LYS A 10 -15.02 -8.86 2.13
CA LYS A 10 -13.63 -8.69 1.64
C LYS A 10 -12.75 -9.87 2.03
N LEU A 11 -12.83 -10.31 3.28
CA LEU A 11 -12.04 -11.44 3.78
C LEU A 11 -12.40 -12.72 3.03
N ARG A 12 -13.69 -13.04 2.92
CA ARG A 12 -14.14 -14.24 2.22
C ARG A 12 -13.79 -14.22 0.74
N ASN A 13 -13.94 -13.07 0.08
CA ASN A 13 -13.55 -12.90 -1.31
C ASN A 13 -12.04 -13.09 -1.51
N SER A 14 -11.26 -12.83 -0.49
CA SER A 14 -9.80 -13.02 -0.48
C SER A 14 -9.38 -14.43 -0.04
N GLY A 15 -10.36 -15.32 0.19
CA GLY A 15 -10.09 -16.69 0.63
C GLY A 15 -9.77 -16.83 2.11
N LEU A 16 -10.12 -15.83 2.92
CA LEU A 16 -9.79 -15.80 4.34
C LEU A 16 -11.04 -15.98 5.21
N ARG A 17 -10.85 -16.71 6.32
CA ARG A 17 -11.87 -16.80 7.36
C ARG A 17 -11.98 -15.46 8.09
N PRO A 18 -13.19 -14.92 8.31
CA PRO A 18 -13.40 -13.70 9.09
C PRO A 18 -13.21 -13.97 10.60
N THR A 19 -11.98 -13.84 11.07
CA THR A 19 -11.66 -13.91 12.49
C THR A 19 -11.69 -12.52 13.12
N LYS A 20 -11.77 -12.43 14.45
CA LYS A 20 -11.71 -11.15 15.18
C LYS A 20 -10.46 -10.35 14.83
N GLN A 21 -9.30 -11.02 14.73
CA GLN A 21 -8.04 -10.37 14.40
C GLN A 21 -8.05 -9.79 12.98
N ARG A 22 -8.55 -10.57 12.01
CA ARG A 22 -8.64 -10.11 10.61
C ARG A 22 -9.66 -8.98 10.44
N LEU A 23 -10.76 -9.03 11.18
CA LEU A 23 -11.73 -7.92 11.19
C LEU A 23 -11.10 -6.64 11.77
N LYS A 24 -10.26 -6.76 12.79
CA LYS A 24 -9.52 -5.63 13.34
C LYS A 24 -8.57 -5.03 12.31
N ILE A 25 -7.88 -5.85 11.54
CA ILE A 25 -7.03 -5.39 10.43
C ILE A 25 -7.87 -4.61 9.42
N CYS A 26 -9.03 -5.12 9.03
CA CYS A 26 -9.94 -4.42 8.12
C CYS A 26 -10.35 -3.05 8.66
N GLU A 27 -10.66 -2.97 9.94
CA GLU A 27 -11.06 -1.74 10.60
C GLU A 27 -9.97 -0.68 10.50
N VAL A 28 -8.73 -1.05 10.79
CA VAL A 28 -7.58 -0.15 10.69
C VAL A 28 -7.35 0.31 9.25
N LEU A 29 -7.45 -0.59 8.29
CA LEU A 29 -7.14 -0.30 6.88
C LEU A 29 -8.22 0.53 6.19
N PHE A 30 -9.48 0.16 6.37
CA PHE A 30 -10.57 0.65 5.52
C PHE A 30 -11.54 1.60 6.22
N ASN A 31 -11.54 1.65 7.53
CA ASN A 31 -12.40 2.55 8.30
C ASN A 31 -11.70 3.89 8.55
N ARG A 32 -11.37 4.59 7.46
CA ARG A 32 -10.56 5.82 7.46
C ARG A 32 -11.12 6.79 6.43
N ASP A 33 -10.98 8.07 6.71
CA ASP A 33 -11.37 9.14 5.78
C ASP A 33 -10.38 9.29 4.62
N LYS A 34 -9.11 8.97 4.86
CA LYS A 34 -8.03 9.12 3.89
C LYS A 34 -7.37 7.79 3.58
N THR A 35 -6.82 7.67 2.40
CA THR A 35 -5.97 6.55 2.02
C THR A 35 -4.70 6.51 2.87
N PHE A 36 -4.07 5.37 2.88
CA PHE A 36 -3.05 5.06 3.88
C PHE A 36 -1.95 4.20 3.26
N HIS A 37 -0.71 4.66 3.41
CA HIS A 37 0.48 3.89 3.06
C HIS A 37 1.05 3.27 4.33
N PHE A 38 1.44 2.02 4.25
CA PHE A 38 1.99 1.33 5.41
C PHE A 38 2.92 0.19 4.99
N THR A 39 3.91 -0.09 5.83
CA THR A 39 4.61 -1.38 5.81
C THR A 39 3.88 -2.34 6.76
N ILE A 40 4.17 -3.63 6.65
CA ILE A 40 3.57 -4.62 7.56
C ILE A 40 3.96 -4.33 9.01
N ASN A 41 5.19 -3.92 9.24
CA ASN A 41 5.66 -3.54 10.59
C ASN A 41 4.94 -2.29 11.12
N ASP A 42 4.72 -1.29 10.28
CA ASP A 42 3.95 -0.09 10.64
C ASP A 42 2.52 -0.47 11.06
N LEU A 43 1.90 -1.36 10.32
CA LEU A 43 0.54 -1.81 10.61
C LEU A 43 0.49 -2.58 11.93
N ALA A 44 1.44 -3.47 12.18
CA ALA A 44 1.54 -4.22 13.43
C ALA A 44 1.69 -3.27 14.63
N LYS A 45 2.54 -2.26 14.50
CA LYS A 45 2.74 -1.25 15.54
C LYS A 45 1.48 -0.43 15.78
N ASN A 46 0.81 0.01 14.73
CA ASN A 46 -0.44 0.76 14.82
C ASN A 46 -1.52 -0.03 15.56
N ILE A 47 -1.68 -1.31 15.23
CA ILE A 47 -2.66 -2.19 15.89
C ILE A 47 -2.32 -2.35 17.37
N SER A 48 -1.05 -2.61 17.69
CA SER A 48 -0.59 -2.79 19.06
C SER A 48 -0.83 -1.55 19.92
N GLU A 49 -0.55 -0.37 19.39
CA GLU A 49 -0.67 0.90 20.11
C GLU A 49 -2.11 1.37 20.28
N ASN A 50 -2.94 1.22 19.24
CA ASN A 50 -4.29 1.81 19.22
C ASN A 50 -5.37 0.87 19.73
N PHE A 51 -5.18 -0.44 19.64
CA PHE A 51 -6.20 -1.42 20.03
C PHE A 51 -5.77 -2.27 21.22
N ASN A 52 -4.56 -2.05 21.74
CA ASN A 52 -3.99 -2.81 22.85
C ASN A 52 -4.07 -4.34 22.60
N GLU A 53 -4.00 -4.74 21.36
CA GLU A 53 -4.00 -6.13 20.92
C GLU A 53 -2.71 -6.43 20.17
N LYS A 54 -2.21 -7.63 20.33
CA LYS A 54 -1.04 -8.10 19.59
C LYS A 54 -1.49 -9.14 18.58
N ILE A 55 -1.44 -8.77 17.29
CA ILE A 55 -1.70 -9.69 16.20
C ILE A 55 -0.34 -10.12 15.63
N SER A 56 -0.14 -11.41 15.40
CA SER A 56 1.13 -11.91 14.87
C SER A 56 1.43 -11.33 13.50
N LEU A 57 2.72 -11.12 13.23
CA LEU A 57 3.16 -10.66 11.90
C LEU A 57 2.72 -11.62 10.79
N ALA A 58 2.70 -12.92 11.07
CA ALA A 58 2.22 -13.91 10.09
C ALA A 58 0.76 -13.69 9.72
N THR A 59 -0.11 -13.41 10.68
CA THR A 59 -1.53 -13.13 10.42
C THR A 59 -1.69 -11.85 9.61
N ILE A 60 -0.96 -10.80 9.98
CA ILE A 60 -0.97 -9.52 9.24
C ILE A 60 -0.47 -9.75 7.81
N TYR A 61 0.69 -10.37 7.66
CA TYR A 61 1.28 -10.67 6.35
C TYR A 61 0.30 -11.43 5.45
N ASN A 62 -0.27 -12.53 5.94
CA ASN A 62 -1.19 -13.35 5.16
C ASN A 62 -2.44 -12.58 4.75
N THR A 63 -2.98 -11.74 5.63
CA THR A 63 -4.15 -10.91 5.34
C THR A 63 -3.84 -9.86 4.29
N ILE A 64 -2.74 -9.15 4.45
CA ILE A 64 -2.32 -8.08 3.52
C ILE A 64 -2.03 -8.64 2.12
N HIS A 65 -1.31 -9.75 2.05
CA HIS A 65 -0.99 -10.37 0.75
C HIS A 65 -2.23 -10.93 0.05
N ALA A 66 -3.18 -11.50 0.80
CA ALA A 66 -4.45 -11.94 0.23
C ALA A 66 -5.25 -10.76 -0.33
N PHE A 67 -5.29 -9.63 0.37
CA PHE A 67 -5.96 -8.42 -0.09
C PHE A 67 -5.27 -7.82 -1.33
N LYS A 68 -3.95 -7.81 -1.35
CA LYS A 68 -3.19 -7.36 -2.53
C LYS A 68 -3.50 -8.24 -3.74
N ASP A 69 -3.47 -9.56 -3.58
CA ASP A 69 -3.75 -10.50 -4.67
C ASP A 69 -5.18 -10.35 -5.22
N LYS A 70 -6.11 -9.96 -4.38
CA LYS A 70 -7.50 -9.69 -4.76
C LYS A 70 -7.72 -8.29 -5.35
N GLY A 71 -6.75 -7.41 -5.22
CA GLY A 71 -6.86 -6.03 -5.72
C GLY A 71 -7.44 -5.04 -4.74
N TYR A 72 -7.58 -5.38 -3.47
CA TYR A 72 -8.04 -4.45 -2.43
C TYR A 72 -6.93 -3.55 -1.91
N LEU A 73 -5.69 -3.92 -2.14
CA LEU A 73 -4.50 -3.15 -1.80
C LEU A 73 -3.55 -3.14 -2.99
N LYS A 74 -2.74 -2.12 -3.06
CA LYS A 74 -1.62 -2.01 -3.98
C LYS A 74 -0.32 -2.22 -3.23
N GLU A 75 0.63 -2.92 -3.83
CA GLU A 75 1.98 -3.04 -3.32
C GLU A 75 2.92 -2.14 -4.09
N ILE A 76 3.68 -1.31 -3.39
CA ILE A 76 4.74 -0.47 -3.95
C ILE A 76 6.07 -1.01 -3.45
N THR A 77 6.81 -1.67 -4.33
CA THR A 77 8.11 -2.26 -3.99
C THR A 77 9.18 -1.19 -3.97
N ILE A 78 9.83 -1.01 -2.83
CA ILE A 78 10.93 -0.08 -2.65
C ILE A 78 12.26 -0.77 -2.94
N SER A 79 12.45 -1.98 -2.41
CA SER A 79 13.64 -2.80 -2.59
C SER A 79 13.26 -4.27 -2.52
N SER A 80 14.23 -5.17 -2.65
CA SER A 80 13.99 -6.62 -2.57
C SER A 80 13.38 -7.07 -1.24
N ASP A 81 13.60 -6.32 -0.16
CA ASP A 81 13.16 -6.67 1.19
C ASP A 81 12.21 -5.63 1.81
N LYS A 82 11.80 -4.62 1.06
CA LYS A 82 10.91 -3.55 1.58
C LYS A 82 9.81 -3.21 0.59
N SER A 83 8.58 -3.31 1.05
CA SER A 83 7.38 -2.88 0.31
C SER A 83 6.47 -2.06 1.20
N TYR A 84 5.82 -1.06 0.58
CA TYR A 84 4.66 -0.39 1.13
C TYR A 84 3.41 -0.96 0.48
N PHE A 85 2.31 -0.87 1.22
CA PHE A 85 0.98 -1.18 0.73
C PHE A 85 0.14 0.08 0.79
N ASP A 86 -0.77 0.22 -0.15
CA ASP A 86 -1.59 1.40 -0.30
C ASP A 86 -3.06 1.00 -0.40
N THR A 87 -3.90 1.61 0.42
CA THR A 87 -5.35 1.43 0.33
C THR A 87 -5.94 2.18 -0.85
N ASN A 88 -5.20 3.12 -1.44
CA ASN A 88 -5.58 3.75 -2.70
C ASN A 88 -5.16 2.85 -3.87
N ILE A 89 -6.13 2.15 -4.45
CA ILE A 89 -5.90 1.21 -5.56
C ILE A 89 -5.96 1.88 -6.94
N THR A 90 -6.18 3.18 -7.01
CA THR A 90 -6.15 3.92 -8.27
C THR A 90 -4.73 3.99 -8.82
N LYS A 91 -4.62 4.16 -10.15
CA LYS A 91 -3.32 4.32 -10.78
C LYS A 91 -2.76 5.69 -10.46
N HIS A 92 -1.61 5.73 -9.79
CA HIS A 92 -0.92 6.96 -9.43
C HIS A 92 0.56 6.69 -9.23
N HIS A 93 1.34 7.75 -9.26
CA HIS A 93 2.78 7.70 -9.06
C HIS A 93 3.11 8.07 -7.61
N HIS A 94 4.34 7.78 -7.20
CA HIS A 94 4.82 8.07 -5.86
C HIS A 94 6.20 8.68 -5.87
N PHE A 95 6.47 9.55 -4.88
CA PHE A 95 7.82 9.88 -4.42
C PHE A 95 8.17 8.98 -3.24
N TYR A 96 9.41 8.57 -3.16
CA TYR A 96 9.96 7.91 -1.98
C TYR A 96 11.14 8.73 -1.48
N ASP A 97 11.01 9.24 -0.27
CA ASP A 97 12.06 10.02 0.38
C ASP A 97 13.01 9.04 1.12
N GLU A 98 14.22 8.90 0.59
CA GLU A 98 15.21 7.98 1.14
C GLU A 98 15.74 8.41 2.51
N ASP A 99 15.66 9.71 2.83
CA ASP A 99 16.11 10.22 4.12
C ASP A 99 15.12 9.96 5.25
N THR A 100 13.83 10.11 4.98
CA THR A 100 12.77 9.97 5.97
C THR A 100 12.02 8.64 5.89
N ASN A 101 12.24 7.86 4.84
CA ASN A 101 11.51 6.63 4.53
C ASN A 101 10.00 6.87 4.35
N LEU A 102 9.61 8.04 3.84
CA LEU A 102 8.21 8.35 3.56
C LEU A 102 7.88 8.10 2.10
N LEU A 103 6.74 7.45 1.89
CA LEU A 103 6.12 7.30 0.58
C LEU A 103 5.05 8.38 0.44
N ILE A 104 5.12 9.16 -0.64
CA ILE A 104 4.26 10.31 -0.86
C ILE A 104 3.59 10.19 -2.21
N ASP A 105 2.27 10.39 -2.28
CA ASP A 105 1.55 10.39 -3.55
C ASP A 105 1.99 11.56 -4.42
N CYS A 106 2.18 11.28 -5.71
CA CYS A 106 2.39 12.33 -6.71
C CYS A 106 1.06 12.78 -7.29
N ASN A 107 0.91 14.09 -7.45
CA ASN A 107 -0.18 14.65 -8.25
C ASN A 107 0.13 14.45 -9.75
N ASP A 108 -0.93 14.40 -10.57
CA ASP A 108 -0.79 14.16 -12.02
C ASP A 108 0.09 15.18 -12.73
N ASN A 109 0.17 16.40 -12.22
CA ASN A 109 0.99 17.47 -12.79
C ASN A 109 2.44 17.52 -12.25
N GLU A 110 2.80 16.69 -11.29
CA GLU A 110 4.19 16.58 -10.80
C GLU A 110 5.02 15.65 -11.67
N ILE A 111 4.38 14.67 -12.31
CA ILE A 111 4.99 13.80 -13.30
C ILE A 111 4.23 14.01 -14.60
N GLY A 112 4.93 14.49 -15.62
CA GLY A 112 4.35 14.64 -16.95
C GLY A 112 4.00 13.28 -17.57
N LYS A 113 3.48 13.32 -18.78
CA LYS A 113 3.16 12.10 -19.52
C LYS A 113 4.42 11.24 -19.70
N VAL A 114 4.37 10.01 -19.23
CA VAL A 114 5.44 9.03 -19.45
C VAL A 114 5.34 8.51 -20.86
N ASN A 115 6.36 8.77 -21.66
CA ASN A 115 6.39 8.42 -23.08
C ASN A 115 7.08 7.08 -23.28
N ILE A 116 6.31 6.06 -23.66
CA ILE A 116 6.82 4.72 -23.95
C ILE A 116 7.04 4.63 -25.47
N LYS A 117 8.31 4.56 -25.88
CA LYS A 117 8.67 4.53 -27.30
C LYS A 117 8.42 3.19 -27.97
N ASN A 118 8.61 2.09 -27.26
CA ASN A 118 8.44 0.74 -27.79
C ASN A 118 7.55 -0.09 -26.86
N ASN A 119 6.77 -0.96 -27.47
CA ASN A 119 5.93 -1.90 -26.74
C ASN A 119 6.27 -3.33 -27.16
N ILE A 120 5.89 -4.31 -26.35
CA ILE A 120 6.05 -5.72 -26.69
C ILE A 120 4.99 -6.12 -27.72
N THR A 121 5.43 -6.73 -28.81
CA THR A 121 4.55 -7.16 -29.90
C THR A 121 3.42 -8.05 -29.38
N GLY A 122 2.19 -7.71 -29.75
CA GLY A 122 1.00 -8.46 -29.35
C GLY A 122 0.54 -8.18 -27.93
N LYS A 123 1.14 -7.21 -27.23
CA LYS A 123 0.78 -6.84 -25.87
C LYS A 123 0.24 -5.40 -25.82
N LYS A 124 -0.64 -5.16 -24.87
CA LYS A 124 -1.20 -3.85 -24.56
C LYS A 124 -0.65 -3.39 -23.20
N ILE A 125 -0.21 -2.15 -23.12
CA ILE A 125 0.20 -1.56 -21.85
C ILE A 125 -1.05 -1.38 -20.98
N SER A 126 -1.07 -2.04 -19.83
CA SER A 126 -2.19 -1.92 -18.87
C SER A 126 -1.99 -0.74 -17.92
N SER A 127 -0.77 -0.48 -17.52
CA SER A 127 -0.46 0.68 -16.65
C SER A 127 1.03 1.01 -16.71
N VAL A 128 1.34 2.25 -16.37
CA VAL A 128 2.71 2.72 -16.14
C VAL A 128 2.69 3.42 -14.80
N GLU A 129 3.51 2.97 -13.87
CA GLU A 129 3.63 3.55 -12.53
C GLU A 129 5.09 3.91 -12.29
N VAL A 130 5.33 5.12 -11.79
CA VAL A 130 6.67 5.66 -11.57
C VAL A 130 6.89 5.83 -10.08
N LEU A 131 8.02 5.33 -9.60
CA LEU A 131 8.52 5.61 -8.25
C LEU A 131 9.73 6.52 -8.39
N VAL A 132 9.60 7.75 -7.91
CA VAL A 132 10.68 8.73 -7.93
C VAL A 132 11.36 8.71 -6.57
N ARG A 133 12.64 8.34 -6.54
CA ARG A 133 13.43 8.32 -5.31
C ARG A 133 14.09 9.68 -5.13
N VAL A 134 13.91 10.26 -3.95
CA VAL A 134 14.52 11.55 -3.61
C VAL A 134 15.37 11.41 -2.35
N ALA A 135 16.41 12.20 -2.28
CA ALA A 135 17.31 12.29 -1.14
C ALA A 135 17.75 13.74 -0.99
N SER A 136 18.25 14.10 0.19
CA SER A 136 18.74 15.44 0.43
C SER A 136 19.83 15.84 -0.55
N ASP A 137 19.69 17.03 -1.13
CA ASP A 137 20.69 17.59 -2.00
C ASP A 137 21.85 18.17 -1.17
N THR A 138 22.90 17.37 -1.02
CA THR A 138 24.07 17.77 -0.24
C THR A 138 24.97 18.80 -0.92
N GLN A 139 24.76 19.07 -2.21
CA GLN A 139 25.56 20.04 -2.97
C GLN A 139 25.18 21.49 -2.66
N ASN A 140 23.97 21.72 -2.16
CA ASN A 140 23.44 23.04 -1.80
C ASN A 140 23.51 23.36 -0.29
N GLN A 141 24.20 22.54 0.48
CA GLN A 141 24.36 22.73 1.94
C GLN A 141 25.65 23.48 2.29
N ASN A 142 25.91 24.58 1.63
CA ASN A 142 27.00 25.49 2.03
C ASN A 142 26.48 26.71 2.75
#